data_6ceffaf56bda6787ef12d00d554f59a0
#
_entry.id   6ceffaf56bda6787ef12d00d554f59a0
#
_cell.length_a   1.000
_cell.length_b   1.000
_cell.length_c   1.000
_cell.angle_alpha   90.00
_cell.angle_beta   90.00
_cell.angle_gamma   90.00
#
_symmetry.space_group_name_H-M   'P 1'
#
loop_
_entity.id
_entity.type
_entity.pdbx_description
1 polymer ?
#
loop_
_entity_poly.entity_id
_entity_poly.type
_entity_poly.pdbx_seq_one_letter_code
_entity_poly.pdbx_strand_id
1 'polypeptide(L)'
;MALTKITKTGITADAVDATKIADDAISEEHLDTTVFTGNTELAEAANASDILLIYDASTGTIKKILASNVGTQVVTLTSITPTNALGGDGTGNHTFTITGSSLTGASAELINNSGTIVNFDSVTVNSSTQITGVIAKSSLPTSGEPYDIRVLGSNGAQATLRNQINVDASPVYVTASGSLGSQLVGTAGSFVVNATDP
;
A
#
# COMPACT_ATOMS: atom_id res chain seq x y z
N MET A 1 -0.53 65.27 -14.17
CA MET A 1 -1.92 64.87 -14.48
C MET A 1 -2.36 63.93 -13.33
N ALA A 2 -3.34 64.33 -12.54
CA ALA A 2 -3.85 63.46 -11.48
C ALA A 2 -4.66 62.32 -12.12
N LEU A 3 -4.33 61.07 -11.80
CA LEU A 3 -5.12 59.92 -12.24
C LEU A 3 -6.50 59.98 -11.56
N THR A 4 -7.55 60.13 -12.37
CA THR A 4 -8.91 60.07 -11.86
C THR A 4 -9.21 58.66 -11.35
N LYS A 5 -9.58 58.57 -10.08
CA LYS A 5 -9.97 57.27 -9.50
C LYS A 5 -11.16 56.70 -10.32
N ILE A 6 -10.98 55.54 -10.90
CA ILE A 6 -12.08 54.87 -11.60
C ILE A 6 -13.04 54.34 -10.50
N THR A 7 -14.29 54.78 -10.57
CA THR A 7 -15.34 54.33 -9.66
C THR A 7 -16.00 53.06 -10.19
N LYS A 8 -16.63 52.24 -9.32
CA LYS A 8 -17.35 51.04 -9.70
C LYS A 8 -18.34 51.22 -10.87
N THR A 9 -18.97 52.42 -10.95
CA THR A 9 -19.90 52.74 -12.02
C THR A 9 -19.21 53.08 -13.34
N GLY A 10 -17.90 53.30 -13.35
CA GLY A 10 -17.12 53.57 -14.58
C GLY A 10 -16.58 52.33 -15.27
N ILE A 11 -16.81 51.15 -14.69
CA ILE A 11 -16.40 49.86 -15.29
C ILE A 11 -17.67 49.08 -15.63
N THR A 12 -17.89 48.88 -16.91
CA THR A 12 -18.99 48.02 -17.38
C THR A 12 -18.67 46.55 -17.12
N ALA A 13 -19.69 45.69 -17.07
CA ALA A 13 -19.48 44.24 -17.01
C ALA A 13 -18.56 43.81 -18.16
N ASP A 14 -17.65 42.88 -17.85
CA ASP A 14 -16.67 42.35 -18.82
C ASP A 14 -15.67 43.34 -19.42
N ALA A 15 -15.60 44.58 -18.87
CA ALA A 15 -14.65 45.60 -19.32
C ALA A 15 -13.19 45.23 -19.03
N VAL A 16 -12.96 44.35 -18.03
CA VAL A 16 -11.65 43.86 -17.65
C VAL A 16 -11.58 42.38 -17.96
N ASP A 17 -10.88 42.06 -19.02
CA ASP A 17 -10.62 40.69 -19.47
C ASP A 17 -9.13 40.31 -19.29
N ALA A 18 -8.76 39.07 -19.62
CA ALA A 18 -7.40 38.55 -19.46
C ALA A 18 -6.33 39.38 -20.21
N THR A 19 -6.73 40.17 -21.24
CA THR A 19 -5.78 41.01 -22.01
C THR A 19 -5.44 42.33 -21.29
N LYS A 20 -6.20 42.68 -20.26
CA LYS A 20 -6.09 43.94 -19.50
C LYS A 20 -5.46 43.77 -18.12
N ILE A 21 -5.27 42.54 -17.72
CA ILE A 21 -4.59 42.19 -16.47
C ILE A 21 -3.23 41.60 -16.89
N ALA A 22 -2.16 42.25 -16.49
CA ALA A 22 -0.83 41.71 -16.71
C ALA A 22 -0.63 40.40 -15.95
N ASP A 23 0.25 39.56 -16.45
CA ASP A 23 0.67 38.36 -15.74
C ASP A 23 1.19 38.76 -14.34
N ASP A 24 0.87 37.96 -13.33
CA ASP A 24 1.23 38.18 -11.93
C ASP A 24 0.64 39.46 -11.28
N ALA A 25 -0.31 40.14 -11.95
CA ALA A 25 -0.94 41.33 -11.41
C ALA A 25 -1.98 41.07 -10.31
N ILE A 26 -2.45 39.82 -10.19
CA ILE A 26 -3.38 39.39 -9.13
C ILE A 26 -2.62 38.47 -8.17
N SER A 27 -2.36 38.97 -6.97
CA SER A 27 -1.80 38.22 -5.85
C SER A 27 -2.90 37.89 -4.82
N GLU A 28 -2.55 37.12 -3.81
CA GLU A 28 -3.46 36.72 -2.72
C GLU A 28 -4.11 37.90 -2.02
N GLU A 29 -3.43 39.03 -1.91
CA GLU A 29 -3.94 40.28 -1.26
C GLU A 29 -5.08 40.92 -2.09
N HIS A 30 -5.20 40.59 -3.35
CA HIS A 30 -6.30 41.03 -4.24
C HIS A 30 -7.51 40.13 -4.18
N LEU A 31 -7.39 38.97 -3.56
CA LEU A 31 -8.48 37.99 -3.40
C LEU A 31 -9.13 38.18 -2.03
N ASP A 32 -10.34 38.73 -2.01
CA ASP A 32 -11.13 38.78 -0.78
C ASP A 32 -11.47 37.37 -0.30
N THR A 33 -11.47 37.12 1.01
CA THR A 33 -11.82 35.84 1.60
C THR A 33 -13.22 35.35 1.19
N THR A 34 -14.09 36.26 0.80
CA THR A 34 -15.43 35.92 0.28
C THR A 34 -15.40 35.14 -1.03
N VAL A 35 -14.27 35.12 -1.75
CA VAL A 35 -14.06 34.21 -2.89
C VAL A 35 -14.22 32.76 -2.45
N PHE A 36 -13.87 32.45 -1.22
CA PHE A 36 -14.00 31.11 -0.64
C PHE A 36 -15.24 31.00 0.26
N THR A 37 -15.42 31.95 1.18
CA THR A 37 -16.46 31.87 2.22
C THR A 37 -17.84 32.36 1.75
N GLY A 38 -17.89 33.14 0.67
CA GLY A 38 -19.13 33.68 0.09
C GLY A 38 -19.83 32.70 -0.89
N ASN A 39 -19.22 31.59 -1.21
CA ASN A 39 -19.84 30.58 -2.04
C ASN A 39 -20.70 29.62 -1.22
N THR A 40 -21.71 29.03 -1.87
CA THR A 40 -22.53 27.99 -1.25
C THR A 40 -21.67 26.76 -1.00
N GLU A 41 -21.75 26.24 0.22
CA GLU A 41 -21.06 25.00 0.58
C GLU A 41 -21.59 23.84 -0.27
N LEU A 42 -20.70 22.98 -0.73
CA LEU A 42 -21.05 21.71 -1.33
C LEU A 42 -21.50 20.76 -0.19
N ALA A 43 -22.81 20.63 0.01
CA ALA A 43 -23.40 19.85 1.11
C ALA A 43 -23.36 18.33 0.88
N GLU A 44 -22.88 17.88 -0.26
CA GLU A 44 -22.74 16.48 -0.64
C GLU A 44 -21.28 16.11 -0.90
N ALA A 45 -20.98 14.81 -1.03
CA ALA A 45 -19.66 14.36 -1.40
C ALA A 45 -19.29 14.89 -2.79
N ALA A 46 -18.07 15.41 -2.94
CA ALA A 46 -17.56 15.87 -4.22
C ALA A 46 -17.65 14.74 -5.27
N ASN A 47 -18.13 15.09 -6.46
CA ASN A 47 -18.14 14.17 -7.58
C ASN A 47 -16.70 13.90 -8.05
N ALA A 48 -16.45 12.69 -8.56
CA ALA A 48 -15.12 12.30 -9.04
C ALA A 48 -14.52 13.25 -10.10
N SER A 49 -15.38 13.93 -10.87
CA SER A 49 -15.01 14.89 -11.90
C SER A 49 -14.92 16.35 -11.44
N ASP A 50 -15.26 16.66 -10.18
CA ASP A 50 -15.11 18.00 -9.62
C ASP A 50 -13.64 18.40 -9.60
N ILE A 51 -13.39 19.70 -9.79
CA ILE A 51 -12.04 20.24 -9.97
C ILE A 51 -11.69 21.13 -8.78
N LEU A 52 -10.52 20.90 -8.20
CA LEU A 52 -9.89 21.79 -7.23
C LEU A 52 -8.62 22.39 -7.85
N LEU A 53 -8.31 23.61 -7.47
CA LEU A 53 -7.03 24.25 -7.78
C LEU A 53 -6.03 23.97 -6.68
N ILE A 54 -4.83 23.58 -7.07
CA ILE A 54 -3.71 23.33 -6.14
C ILE A 54 -2.45 24.04 -6.64
N TYR A 55 -1.58 24.42 -5.73
CA TYR A 55 -0.22 24.83 -6.07
C TYR A 55 0.67 23.58 -6.10
N ASP A 56 1.22 23.25 -7.27
CA ASP A 56 2.19 22.18 -7.42
C ASP A 56 3.60 22.71 -7.13
N ALA A 57 4.07 22.42 -5.93
CA ALA A 57 5.38 22.87 -5.46
C ALA A 57 6.56 22.30 -6.28
N SER A 58 6.37 21.16 -6.95
CA SER A 58 7.42 20.53 -7.77
C SER A 58 7.69 21.29 -9.08
N THR A 59 6.65 21.93 -9.61
CA THR A 59 6.74 22.71 -10.86
C THR A 59 6.58 24.21 -10.65
N GLY A 60 6.22 24.65 -9.43
CA GLY A 60 6.00 26.06 -9.10
C GLY A 60 4.77 26.66 -9.80
N THR A 61 3.78 25.87 -10.17
CA THR A 61 2.62 26.33 -10.94
C THR A 61 1.29 25.91 -10.30
N ILE A 62 0.24 26.70 -10.56
CA ILE A 62 -1.12 26.31 -10.20
C ILE A 62 -1.63 25.29 -11.20
N LYS A 63 -2.14 24.18 -10.70
CA LYS A 63 -2.73 23.09 -11.48
C LYS A 63 -4.12 22.75 -10.98
N LYS A 64 -4.92 22.16 -11.85
CA LYS A 64 -6.19 21.55 -11.47
C LYS A 64 -5.96 20.11 -11.02
N ILE A 65 -6.67 19.67 -9.99
CA ILE A 65 -6.76 18.27 -9.57
C ILE A 65 -8.23 17.85 -9.58
N LEU A 66 -8.52 16.65 -10.02
CA LEU A 66 -9.86 16.09 -9.89
C LEU A 66 -10.10 15.65 -8.45
N ALA A 67 -11.32 15.79 -7.97
CA ALA A 67 -11.70 15.35 -6.63
C ALA A 67 -11.41 13.85 -6.40
N SER A 68 -11.53 13.02 -7.43
CA SER A 68 -11.11 11.61 -7.38
C SER A 68 -9.64 11.39 -7.02
N ASN A 69 -8.79 12.40 -7.24
CA ASN A 69 -7.36 12.35 -6.94
C ASN A 69 -7.01 13.07 -5.62
N VAL A 70 -8.01 13.70 -4.99
CA VAL A 70 -7.90 14.37 -3.69
C VAL A 70 -8.55 13.48 -2.65
N GLY A 71 -7.87 12.51 -2.21
CA GLY A 71 -8.38 11.66 -1.17
C GLY A 71 -7.23 10.87 -0.57
N THR A 72 -7.38 10.52 0.66
CA THR A 72 -6.57 9.46 1.24
C THR A 72 -6.71 8.25 0.32
N GLN A 73 -5.66 7.94 -0.43
CA GLN A 73 -5.62 6.66 -1.12
C GLN A 73 -5.80 5.59 -0.05
N VAL A 74 -6.98 4.99 -0.03
CA VAL A 74 -7.25 3.90 0.90
C VAL A 74 -6.48 2.70 0.38
N VAL A 75 -5.47 2.30 1.12
CA VAL A 75 -4.78 1.03 0.86
C VAL A 75 -5.78 -0.09 1.10
N THR A 76 -5.95 -0.97 0.15
CA THR A 76 -6.72 -2.21 0.33
C THR A 76 -5.84 -3.41 0.01
N LEU A 77 -6.11 -4.52 0.69
CA LEU A 77 -5.48 -5.81 0.42
C LEU A 77 -6.54 -6.80 -0.03
N THR A 78 -6.22 -7.55 -1.07
CA THR A 78 -7.12 -8.58 -1.62
C THR A 78 -6.60 -9.98 -1.30
N SER A 79 -5.29 -10.20 -1.44
CA SER A 79 -4.69 -11.51 -1.22
C SER A 79 -3.19 -11.43 -0.97
N ILE A 80 -2.66 -12.51 -0.40
CA ILE A 80 -1.24 -12.82 -0.37
C ILE A 80 -1.04 -14.25 -0.90
N THR A 81 0.06 -14.50 -1.59
CA THR A 81 0.41 -15.80 -2.14
C THR A 81 1.92 -16.03 -2.02
N PRO A 82 2.37 -17.19 -1.55
CA PRO A 82 1.61 -18.32 -1.03
C PRO A 82 1.01 -18.07 0.35
N THR A 83 -0.02 -18.82 0.72
CA THR A 83 -0.61 -18.81 2.07
C THR A 83 -0.01 -19.86 3.00
N ASN A 84 0.65 -20.85 2.44
CA ASN A 84 1.40 -21.86 3.17
C ASN A 84 2.88 -21.65 2.87
N ALA A 85 3.61 -21.23 3.87
CA ALA A 85 5.04 -21.07 3.84
C ALA A 85 5.67 -22.32 4.48
N LEU A 86 6.29 -23.18 3.68
CA LEU A 86 6.97 -24.37 4.19
C LEU A 86 8.23 -23.96 4.95
N GLY A 87 8.30 -24.39 6.21
CA GLY A 87 9.51 -24.52 6.98
C GLY A 87 10.12 -23.24 7.54
N GLY A 88 9.88 -22.95 8.82
CA GLY A 88 10.65 -21.98 9.61
C GLY A 88 12.07 -22.47 9.99
N ASP A 89 12.48 -23.66 9.56
CA ASP A 89 13.75 -24.32 9.88
C ASP A 89 14.66 -24.53 8.65
N GLY A 90 14.19 -24.12 7.47
CA GLY A 90 14.91 -24.29 6.22
C GLY A 90 15.90 -23.16 5.92
N THR A 91 16.89 -23.48 5.06
CA THR A 91 17.72 -22.47 4.40
C THR A 91 16.99 -21.85 3.22
N GLY A 92 17.27 -20.58 2.91
CA GLY A 92 16.67 -19.86 1.79
C GLY A 92 15.54 -18.94 2.23
N ASN A 93 14.80 -18.43 1.25
CA ASN A 93 13.80 -17.38 1.45
C ASN A 93 12.42 -17.84 0.98
N HIS A 94 11.39 -17.26 1.58
CA HIS A 94 10.04 -17.23 1.03
C HIS A 94 9.85 -15.92 0.25
N THR A 95 9.16 -16.02 -0.87
CA THR A 95 8.75 -14.86 -1.66
C THR A 95 7.23 -14.82 -1.69
N PHE A 96 6.68 -13.71 -1.23
CA PHE A 96 5.24 -13.47 -1.18
C PHE A 96 4.85 -12.42 -2.21
N THR A 97 3.75 -12.68 -2.91
CA THR A 97 3.07 -11.70 -3.74
C THR A 97 1.85 -11.20 -3.00
N ILE A 98 1.81 -9.91 -2.72
CA ILE A 98 0.73 -9.22 -2.03
C ILE A 98 -0.05 -8.42 -3.06
N THR A 99 -1.34 -8.63 -3.14
CA THR A 99 -2.23 -7.97 -4.11
C THR A 99 -3.22 -7.06 -3.38
N GLY A 100 -3.48 -5.90 -3.97
CA GLY A 100 -4.37 -4.91 -3.37
C GLY A 100 -4.60 -3.71 -4.27
N SER A 101 -4.85 -2.55 -3.70
CA SER A 101 -4.93 -1.27 -4.41
C SER A 101 -4.23 -0.15 -3.65
N SER A 102 -3.84 0.91 -4.37
CA SER A 102 -3.15 2.08 -3.82
C SER A 102 -1.82 1.72 -3.13
N LEU A 103 -1.07 0.77 -3.69
CA LEU A 103 0.16 0.24 -3.10
C LEU A 103 1.41 1.03 -3.49
N THR A 104 1.32 2.06 -4.32
CA THR A 104 2.47 2.88 -4.72
C THR A 104 3.12 3.55 -3.51
N GLY A 105 4.42 3.33 -3.34
CA GLY A 105 5.18 3.86 -2.20
C GLY A 105 4.84 3.23 -0.84
N ALA A 106 4.09 2.12 -0.82
CA ALA A 106 3.74 1.42 0.40
C ALA A 106 4.89 0.54 0.90
N SER A 107 4.88 0.23 2.18
CA SER A 107 5.67 -0.81 2.83
C SER A 107 4.79 -1.98 3.26
N ALA A 108 5.39 -3.14 3.49
CA ALA A 108 4.69 -4.33 3.94
C ALA A 108 5.45 -5.01 5.08
N GLU A 109 4.71 -5.63 5.99
CA GLU A 109 5.24 -6.36 7.13
C GLU A 109 4.29 -7.49 7.52
N LEU A 110 4.80 -8.48 8.20
CA LEU A 110 4.02 -9.56 8.80
C LEU A 110 3.81 -9.29 10.29
N ILE A 111 2.75 -9.86 10.84
CA ILE A 111 2.46 -9.81 12.27
C ILE A 111 2.17 -11.23 12.72
N ASN A 112 2.91 -11.72 13.70
CA ASN A 112 2.69 -13.06 14.21
C ASN A 112 1.45 -13.14 15.12
N ASN A 113 1.08 -14.34 15.56
CA ASN A 113 -0.08 -14.60 16.41
C ASN A 113 -0.05 -13.89 17.77
N SER A 114 1.13 -13.47 18.25
CA SER A 114 1.30 -12.68 19.48
C SER A 114 1.27 -11.16 19.23
N GLY A 115 1.06 -10.72 18.00
CA GLY A 115 1.04 -9.31 17.63
C GLY A 115 2.42 -8.69 17.39
N THR A 116 3.47 -9.49 17.34
CA THR A 116 4.84 -9.00 17.08
C THR A 116 5.05 -8.80 15.57
N ILE A 117 5.65 -7.67 15.22
CA ILE A 117 5.98 -7.36 13.82
C ILE A 117 7.18 -8.20 13.39
N VAL A 118 7.05 -8.80 12.21
CA VAL A 118 8.11 -9.53 11.51
C VAL A 118 8.33 -8.85 10.17
N ASN A 119 9.46 -8.20 10.00
CA ASN A 119 9.76 -7.46 8.79
C ASN A 119 10.22 -8.39 7.67
N PHE A 120 9.84 -8.07 6.43
CA PHE A 120 10.46 -8.65 5.26
C PHE A 120 11.92 -8.19 5.15
N ASP A 121 12.79 -9.06 4.66
CA ASP A 121 14.19 -8.71 4.35
C ASP A 121 14.25 -7.73 3.18
N SER A 122 13.29 -7.85 2.25
CA SER A 122 13.10 -6.86 1.19
C SER A 122 11.63 -6.76 0.77
N VAL A 123 11.22 -5.54 0.41
CA VAL A 123 9.90 -5.21 -0.11
C VAL A 123 10.08 -4.47 -1.42
N THR A 124 9.47 -4.97 -2.49
CA THR A 124 9.47 -4.33 -3.80
C THR A 124 8.05 -4.01 -4.23
N VAL A 125 7.75 -2.74 -4.45
CA VAL A 125 6.46 -2.31 -5.02
C VAL A 125 6.54 -2.46 -6.53
N ASN A 126 5.88 -3.48 -7.07
CA ASN A 126 5.87 -3.79 -8.51
C ASN A 126 4.92 -2.85 -9.29
N SER A 127 3.80 -2.48 -8.66
CA SER A 127 2.78 -1.60 -9.23
C SER A 127 1.88 -1.02 -8.14
N SER A 128 0.90 -0.20 -8.51
CA SER A 128 -0.14 0.27 -7.59
C SER A 128 -1.04 -0.84 -7.02
N THR A 129 -0.92 -2.07 -7.55
CA THR A 129 -1.77 -3.20 -7.16
C THR A 129 -0.99 -4.42 -6.68
N GLN A 130 0.35 -4.38 -6.69
CA GLN A 130 1.16 -5.54 -6.34
C GLN A 130 2.45 -5.16 -5.62
N ILE A 131 2.75 -5.89 -4.55
CA ILE A 131 4.01 -5.85 -3.80
C ILE A 131 4.60 -7.26 -3.77
N THR A 132 5.92 -7.35 -3.87
CA THR A 132 6.69 -8.57 -3.58
C THR A 132 7.43 -8.38 -2.27
N GLY A 133 7.19 -9.28 -1.31
CA GLY A 133 7.94 -9.36 -0.05
C GLY A 133 8.81 -10.61 -0.03
N VAL A 134 10.05 -10.49 0.41
CA VAL A 134 10.99 -11.62 0.56
C VAL A 134 11.44 -11.67 2.01
N ILE A 135 11.44 -12.87 2.59
CA ILE A 135 11.83 -13.10 3.98
C ILE A 135 12.56 -14.44 4.12
N ALA A 136 13.58 -14.47 4.96
CA ALA A 136 14.27 -15.72 5.30
C ALA A 136 13.30 -16.70 5.99
N LYS A 137 13.37 -17.97 5.61
CA LYS A 137 12.56 -19.04 6.21
C LYS A 137 12.73 -19.10 7.72
N SER A 138 13.96 -18.92 8.20
CA SER A 138 14.29 -18.91 9.62
C SER A 138 13.63 -17.77 10.43
N SER A 139 13.10 -16.75 9.75
CA SER A 139 12.39 -15.63 10.39
C SER A 139 10.88 -15.89 10.55
N LEU A 140 10.39 -17.03 10.04
CA LEU A 140 8.99 -17.45 10.13
C LEU A 140 8.87 -18.78 10.91
N PRO A 141 9.04 -18.77 12.25
CA PRO A 141 8.85 -19.99 13.05
C PRO A 141 7.38 -20.42 13.08
N THR A 142 7.13 -21.73 13.12
CA THR A 142 5.79 -22.31 13.25
C THR A 142 5.05 -21.82 14.49
N SER A 143 5.77 -21.54 15.57
CA SER A 143 5.20 -20.99 16.81
C SER A 143 4.61 -19.58 16.65
N GLY A 144 4.91 -18.89 15.57
CA GLY A 144 4.41 -17.54 15.26
C GLY A 144 3.15 -17.50 14.40
N GLU A 145 2.75 -18.63 13.85
CA GLU A 145 1.57 -18.72 12.99
C GLU A 145 0.23 -18.68 13.74
N PRO A 146 -0.87 -18.32 13.06
CA PRO A 146 -0.89 -17.77 11.70
C PRO A 146 -0.37 -16.33 11.67
N TYR A 147 0.29 -15.97 10.57
CA TYR A 147 0.75 -14.59 10.37
C TYR A 147 -0.30 -13.77 9.62
N ASP A 148 -0.47 -12.53 10.09
CA ASP A 148 -1.19 -11.48 9.38
C ASP A 148 -0.24 -10.79 8.39
N ILE A 149 -0.79 -10.24 7.31
CA ILE A 149 -0.06 -9.31 6.46
C ILE A 149 -0.62 -7.90 6.64
N ARG A 150 0.25 -6.94 6.93
CA ARG A 150 -0.09 -5.53 7.00
C ARG A 150 0.70 -4.73 5.97
N VAL A 151 0.00 -3.84 5.29
CA VAL A 151 0.60 -2.88 4.36
C VAL A 151 0.32 -1.47 4.86
N LEU A 152 1.35 -0.64 4.85
CA LEU A 152 1.30 0.77 5.22
C LEU A 152 1.55 1.60 3.96
N GLY A 153 0.56 2.40 3.59
CA GLY A 153 0.66 3.35 2.50
C GLY A 153 1.54 4.55 2.85
N SER A 154 2.09 5.21 1.86
CA SER A 154 2.93 6.42 2.02
C SER A 154 2.21 7.58 2.71
N ASN A 155 0.88 7.57 2.72
CA ASN A 155 0.02 8.56 3.37
C ASN A 155 -0.39 8.18 4.81
N GLY A 156 0.17 7.10 5.37
CA GLY A 156 -0.18 6.57 6.69
C GLY A 156 -1.44 5.69 6.73
N ALA A 157 -2.14 5.51 5.61
CA ALA A 157 -3.22 4.53 5.52
C ALA A 157 -2.67 3.12 5.69
N GLN A 158 -3.42 2.24 6.32
CA GLN A 158 -3.00 0.85 6.49
C GLN A 158 -4.15 -0.12 6.21
N ALA A 159 -3.78 -1.29 5.73
CA ALA A 159 -4.68 -2.42 5.55
C ALA A 159 -4.04 -3.70 6.09
N THR A 160 -4.85 -4.59 6.64
CA THR A 160 -4.40 -5.86 7.22
C THR A 160 -5.30 -6.99 6.75
N LEU A 161 -4.70 -8.05 6.23
CA LEU A 161 -5.35 -9.35 6.07
C LEU A 161 -4.89 -10.26 7.22
N ARG A 162 -5.86 -10.80 7.94
CA ARG A 162 -5.57 -11.60 9.14
C ARG A 162 -5.51 -13.09 8.81
N ASN A 163 -4.66 -13.81 9.57
CA ASN A 163 -4.54 -15.27 9.51
C ASN A 163 -4.27 -15.80 8.09
N GLN A 164 -3.36 -15.14 7.37
CA GLN A 164 -3.15 -15.46 5.96
C GLN A 164 -2.05 -16.49 5.72
N ILE A 165 -1.05 -16.58 6.61
CA ILE A 165 0.11 -17.42 6.35
C ILE A 165 0.25 -18.44 7.47
N ASN A 166 0.21 -19.71 7.09
CA ASN A 166 0.59 -20.82 7.94
C ASN A 166 1.99 -21.29 7.54
N VAL A 167 2.77 -21.64 8.54
CA VAL A 167 4.16 -22.11 8.39
C VAL A 167 4.22 -23.55 8.86
N ASP A 168 4.36 -24.48 7.94
CA ASP A 168 4.52 -25.87 8.28
C ASP A 168 5.97 -26.15 8.61
N ALA A 169 6.22 -26.90 9.67
CA ALA A 169 7.54 -27.45 9.92
C ALA A 169 7.88 -28.50 8.86
N SER A 170 9.13 -28.53 8.43
CA SER A 170 9.57 -29.59 7.53
C SER A 170 9.39 -30.96 8.19
N PRO A 171 8.79 -31.94 7.50
CA PRO A 171 8.60 -33.25 8.09
C PRO A 171 9.95 -33.85 8.52
N VAL A 172 10.09 -34.14 9.80
CA VAL A 172 11.26 -34.81 10.33
C VAL A 172 11.10 -36.30 10.08
N TYR A 173 11.93 -36.86 9.23
CA TYR A 173 12.02 -38.32 9.13
C TYR A 173 12.65 -38.83 10.42
N VAL A 174 11.84 -39.29 11.33
CA VAL A 174 12.34 -40.02 12.49
C VAL A 174 12.67 -41.45 12.02
N THR A 175 13.80 -41.60 11.34
CA THR A 175 14.43 -42.90 11.27
C THR A 175 15.03 -43.17 12.64
N ALA A 176 14.41 -44.04 13.38
CA ALA A 176 15.15 -44.70 14.46
C ALA A 176 16.46 -45.20 13.82
N SER A 177 17.60 -44.82 14.41
CA SER A 177 18.90 -45.28 13.96
C SER A 177 18.96 -46.78 14.19
N GLY A 178 18.40 -47.52 13.26
CA GLY A 178 18.37 -48.99 13.23
C GLY A 178 18.61 -49.46 11.81
N SER A 179 19.42 -50.45 11.65
CA SER A 179 19.55 -51.17 10.39
C SER A 179 18.16 -51.56 9.89
N LEU A 180 17.81 -51.24 8.65
CA LEU A 180 16.59 -51.71 8.00
C LEU A 180 16.52 -53.23 7.86
N GLY A 181 17.47 -53.94 8.43
CA GLY A 181 17.61 -55.38 8.30
C GLY A 181 18.09 -55.77 6.92
N SER A 182 18.77 -56.90 6.81
CA SER A 182 19.09 -57.47 5.49
C SER A 182 17.90 -58.29 5.00
N GLN A 183 17.33 -57.89 3.85
CA GLN A 183 16.38 -58.73 3.15
C GLN A 183 17.09 -59.72 2.24
N LEU A 184 16.63 -60.97 2.23
CA LEU A 184 17.06 -61.95 1.28
C LEU A 184 16.63 -61.52 -0.13
N VAL A 185 17.57 -61.62 -1.07
CA VAL A 185 17.32 -61.37 -2.48
C VAL A 185 16.15 -62.25 -2.98
N GLY A 186 15.09 -61.60 -3.49
CA GLY A 186 13.91 -62.30 -4.04
C GLY A 186 12.68 -62.31 -3.15
N THR A 187 12.73 -61.68 -1.94
CA THR A 187 11.54 -61.56 -1.09
C THR A 187 11.03 -60.09 -1.16
N ALA A 188 9.76 -59.89 -1.52
CA ALA A 188 9.15 -58.57 -1.46
C ALA A 188 8.97 -58.17 0.02
N GLY A 189 9.61 -57.09 0.42
CA GLY A 189 9.45 -56.49 1.73
C GLY A 189 8.80 -55.10 1.64
N SER A 190 7.91 -54.80 2.54
CA SER A 190 7.40 -53.44 2.68
C SER A 190 8.09 -52.75 3.84
N PHE A 191 8.57 -51.50 3.59
CA PHE A 191 9.09 -50.64 4.62
C PHE A 191 8.06 -49.58 4.92
N VAL A 192 7.72 -49.42 6.18
CA VAL A 192 6.85 -48.29 6.62
C VAL A 192 7.76 -47.18 7.08
N VAL A 193 7.72 -46.04 6.37
CA VAL A 193 8.35 -44.80 6.82
C VAL A 193 7.29 -43.99 7.51
N ASN A 194 7.40 -43.85 8.81
CA ASN A 194 6.53 -42.95 9.59
C ASN A 194 7.15 -41.57 9.55
N ALA A 195 6.46 -40.62 8.95
CA ALA A 195 6.75 -39.20 9.11
C ALA A 195 5.79 -38.63 10.16
N THR A 196 6.31 -37.94 11.15
CA THR A 196 5.50 -37.14 12.07
C THR A 196 5.66 -35.68 11.68
N ASP A 197 4.55 -35.01 11.52
CA ASP A 197 4.49 -33.56 11.41
C ASP A 197 4.62 -33.02 12.84
N PRO A 198 5.63 -32.17 13.14
CA PRO A 198 5.86 -31.63 14.47
C PRO A 198 4.83 -30.57 14.84
#